data_d79491b72b7e698f36265e5228eeda7d
#
_entry.id   d79491b72b7e698f36265e5228eeda7d
#
_cell.length_a   1.000
_cell.length_b   1.000
_cell.length_c   1.000
_cell.angle_alpha   90.00
_cell.angle_beta   90.00
_cell.angle_gamma   90.00
#
_symmetry.space_group_name_H-M   'P 1'
#
loop_
_entity.id
_entity.type
_entity.pdbx_description
1 polymer ?
#
loop_
_entity_poly.entity_id
_entity_poly.type
_entity_poly.pdbx_seq_one_letter_code
_entity_poly.pdbx_strand_id
1 'polypeptide(L)'
;MNEKEIQSFSLETLLTVNEPRPEDLYFDGCLIASRVKIMDTVNIDLFRYPTRLDAFAILFCSEGSISFTSGLRRHTLDAKMLFVFLPGSILQVESIRPESSVYTVIYEEEFIRRINIDIKLLSRLLLSVEKQPCLRLCEAEWAGITGSFAEIRSESLPRPGDVYSPEILRSMIRTLAYKVCRIIGRHIESQPAPETSARSRNDEYFNQFMSELTKHYMQERSVGL
;
A
#
# COMPACT_ATOMS: atom_id res chain seq x y z
N MET A 1 18.46 29.92 -0.99
CA MET A 1 17.68 28.88 -0.30
C MET A 1 17.73 27.68 -1.23
N ASN A 2 18.60 26.70 -1.00
CA ASN A 2 18.69 25.52 -1.85
C ASN A 2 17.36 24.76 -1.74
N GLU A 3 16.63 24.63 -2.84
CA GLU A 3 15.56 23.62 -2.99
C GLU A 3 16.23 22.26 -2.74
N LYS A 4 15.98 21.67 -1.57
CA LYS A 4 16.32 20.28 -1.36
C LYS A 4 15.37 19.51 -2.29
N GLU A 5 15.91 18.99 -3.38
CA GLU A 5 15.19 18.08 -4.26
C GLU A 5 14.59 16.95 -3.41
N ILE A 6 13.28 16.78 -3.53
CA ILE A 6 12.59 15.65 -2.88
C ILE A 6 13.07 14.39 -3.60
N GLN A 7 13.73 13.50 -2.86
CA GLN A 7 14.19 12.23 -3.42
C GLN A 7 12.98 11.36 -3.76
N SER A 8 12.97 10.79 -4.96
CA SER A 8 11.93 9.85 -5.40
C SER A 8 12.50 8.43 -5.43
N PHE A 9 11.76 7.50 -4.84
CA PHE A 9 12.14 6.09 -4.79
C PHE A 9 11.09 5.21 -5.45
N SER A 10 11.53 4.43 -6.43
CA SER A 10 10.78 3.29 -6.96
C SER A 10 10.96 2.08 -6.05
N LEU A 11 10.19 1.02 -6.27
CA LEU A 11 10.40 -0.26 -5.58
C LEU A 11 11.80 -0.83 -5.88
N GLU A 12 12.27 -0.73 -7.12
CA GLU A 12 13.61 -1.17 -7.52
C GLU A 12 14.70 -0.44 -6.73
N THR A 13 14.57 0.89 -6.57
CA THR A 13 15.50 1.69 -5.76
C THR A 13 15.48 1.24 -4.30
N LEU A 14 14.29 0.98 -3.74
CA LEU A 14 14.15 0.49 -2.37
C LEU A 14 14.82 -0.87 -2.19
N LEU A 15 14.71 -1.79 -3.14
CA LEU A 15 15.36 -3.11 -3.11
C LEU A 15 16.88 -3.01 -3.23
N THR A 16 17.39 -2.02 -3.96
CA THR A 16 18.85 -1.79 -4.08
C THR A 16 19.45 -1.25 -2.79
N VAL A 17 18.73 -0.37 -2.10
CA VAL A 17 19.20 0.27 -0.86
C VAL A 17 18.98 -0.61 0.36
N ASN A 18 17.90 -1.39 0.36
CA ASN A 18 17.54 -2.33 1.42
C ASN A 18 17.55 -3.73 0.83
N GLU A 19 18.64 -4.47 1.01
CA GLU A 19 18.69 -5.86 0.55
C GLU A 19 17.52 -6.65 1.16
N PRO A 20 16.66 -7.27 0.32
CA PRO A 20 15.56 -8.10 0.82
C PRO A 20 16.13 -9.23 1.69
N ARG A 21 15.45 -9.50 2.81
CA ARG A 21 15.81 -10.63 3.66
C ARG A 21 15.46 -11.94 2.93
N PRO A 22 16.10 -13.07 3.25
CA PRO A 22 15.79 -14.38 2.65
C PRO A 22 14.31 -14.79 2.80
N GLU A 23 13.63 -14.27 3.80
CA GLU A 23 12.21 -14.52 4.05
C GLU A 23 11.25 -13.56 3.33
N ASP A 24 11.76 -12.48 2.73
CA ASP A 24 10.94 -11.54 1.97
C ASP A 24 10.68 -12.09 0.57
N LEU A 25 9.46 -11.89 0.09
CA LEU A 25 9.07 -12.28 -1.26
C LEU A 25 9.12 -11.05 -2.17
N TYR A 26 9.99 -11.09 -3.16
CA TYR A 26 9.87 -10.20 -4.33
C TYR A 26 9.34 -11.01 -5.51
N PHE A 27 8.21 -10.60 -6.04
CA PHE A 27 7.51 -11.31 -7.10
C PHE A 27 6.82 -10.33 -8.05
N ASP A 28 7.30 -10.27 -9.29
CA ASP A 28 6.65 -9.60 -10.42
C ASP A 28 6.26 -8.13 -10.17
N GLY A 29 7.10 -7.34 -9.46
CA GLY A 29 6.81 -5.95 -9.08
C GLY A 29 5.99 -5.80 -7.80
N CYS A 30 5.96 -6.85 -6.97
CA CYS A 30 5.40 -6.83 -5.62
C CYS A 30 6.44 -7.28 -4.61
N LEU A 31 6.64 -6.50 -3.55
CA LEU A 31 7.41 -6.88 -2.37
C LEU A 31 6.48 -7.20 -1.21
N ILE A 32 6.65 -8.36 -0.60
CA ILE A 32 5.95 -8.77 0.62
C ILE A 32 6.97 -9.12 1.68
N ALA A 33 6.95 -8.39 2.78
CA ALA A 33 7.84 -8.59 3.90
C ALA A 33 7.05 -8.80 5.19
N SER A 34 7.43 -9.82 5.95
CA SER A 34 6.71 -10.24 7.16
C SER A 34 7.52 -9.92 8.40
N ARG A 35 6.90 -9.21 9.37
CA ARG A 35 7.49 -8.87 10.68
C ARG A 35 8.91 -8.26 10.57
N VAL A 36 9.04 -7.25 9.72
CA VAL A 36 10.28 -6.49 9.58
C VAL A 36 10.48 -5.65 10.83
N LYS A 37 11.59 -5.86 11.54
CA LYS A 37 12.03 -4.93 12.58
C LYS A 37 12.62 -3.71 11.88
N ILE A 38 11.94 -2.58 11.98
CA ILE A 38 12.27 -1.40 11.16
C ILE A 38 13.68 -0.88 11.45
N MET A 39 14.09 -0.89 12.71
CA MET A 39 15.42 -0.37 13.09
C MET A 39 16.58 -1.25 12.60
N ASP A 40 16.34 -2.54 12.38
CA ASP A 40 17.39 -3.49 12.03
C ASP A 40 17.52 -3.70 10.51
N THR A 41 16.48 -3.39 9.76
CA THR A 41 16.35 -3.89 8.38
C THR A 41 16.13 -2.80 7.34
N VAL A 42 15.62 -1.64 7.74
CA VAL A 42 15.33 -0.54 6.82
C VAL A 42 16.37 0.54 6.99
N ASN A 43 16.97 0.98 5.89
CA ASN A 43 17.80 2.17 5.93
C ASN A 43 16.92 3.40 6.19
N ILE A 44 16.59 3.56 7.47
CA ILE A 44 15.62 4.56 7.93
C ILE A 44 16.10 5.98 7.67
N ASP A 45 17.40 6.16 7.51
CA ASP A 45 17.97 7.47 7.21
C ASP A 45 17.46 8.05 5.89
N LEU A 46 17.06 7.17 4.96
CA LEU A 46 16.40 7.59 3.70
C LEU A 46 15.07 8.31 3.97
N PHE A 47 14.32 7.84 4.96
CA PHE A 47 12.98 8.35 5.28
C PHE A 47 12.99 9.44 6.36
N ARG A 48 14.16 9.80 6.91
CA ARG A 48 14.28 10.96 7.81
C ARG A 48 14.09 12.29 7.10
N TYR A 49 14.27 12.30 5.80
CA TYR A 49 14.00 13.45 4.94
C TYR A 49 12.71 13.23 4.16
N PRO A 50 12.03 14.32 3.71
CA PRO A 50 10.87 14.18 2.83
C PRO A 50 11.22 13.36 1.60
N THR A 51 10.61 12.19 1.47
CA THR A 51 10.87 11.20 0.43
C THR A 51 9.58 10.88 -0.30
N ARG A 52 9.60 10.90 -1.63
CA ARG A 52 8.48 10.47 -2.48
C ARG A 52 8.64 8.98 -2.78
N LEU A 53 7.57 8.23 -2.59
CA LEU A 53 7.49 6.84 -2.99
C LEU A 53 6.60 6.70 -4.23
N ASP A 54 7.16 6.16 -5.33
CA ASP A 54 6.45 5.93 -6.60
C ASP A 54 5.89 4.51 -6.68
N ALA A 55 5.29 4.05 -5.58
CA ALA A 55 4.64 2.76 -5.47
C ALA A 55 3.48 2.83 -4.47
N PHE A 56 2.53 1.90 -4.58
CA PHE A 56 1.57 1.67 -3.51
C PHE A 56 2.24 0.89 -2.39
N ALA A 57 2.13 1.34 -1.15
CA ALA A 57 2.62 0.59 -0.01
C ALA A 57 1.56 0.48 1.08
N ILE A 58 1.50 -0.69 1.72
CA ILE A 58 0.63 -0.94 2.86
C ILE A 58 1.50 -1.47 3.98
N LEU A 59 1.48 -0.78 5.10
CA LEU A 59 2.18 -1.16 6.32
C LEU A 59 1.17 -1.61 7.35
N PHE A 60 1.42 -2.75 7.99
CA PHE A 60 0.64 -3.24 9.12
C PHE A 60 1.56 -3.32 10.33
N CYS A 61 1.39 -2.44 11.30
CA CYS A 61 2.20 -2.45 12.50
C CYS A 61 1.81 -3.64 13.40
N SER A 62 2.77 -4.53 13.68
CA SER A 62 2.56 -5.67 14.58
C SER A 62 2.90 -5.33 16.01
N GLU A 63 3.95 -4.55 16.21
CA GLU A 63 4.48 -4.18 17.53
C GLU A 63 5.06 -2.76 17.47
N GLY A 64 5.05 -2.07 18.60
CA GLY A 64 5.63 -0.74 18.72
C GLY A 64 4.78 0.37 18.13
N SER A 65 5.44 1.43 17.65
CA SER A 65 4.80 2.62 17.11
C SER A 65 5.77 3.39 16.19
N ILE A 66 5.23 3.94 15.10
CA ILE A 66 5.95 4.75 14.12
C ILE A 66 5.21 6.07 13.97
N SER A 67 5.91 7.19 14.18
CA SER A 67 5.38 8.52 13.87
C SER A 67 6.01 9.06 12.60
N PHE A 68 5.19 9.57 11.72
CA PHE A 68 5.64 10.10 10.43
C PHE A 68 4.69 11.20 9.93
N THR A 69 5.20 12.01 9.02
CA THR A 69 4.41 13.01 8.30
C THR A 69 4.14 12.51 6.88
N SER A 70 2.87 12.58 6.44
CA SER A 70 2.45 12.31 5.07
C SER A 70 1.41 13.34 4.66
N GLY A 71 1.57 13.92 3.47
CA GLY A 71 0.66 14.95 2.98
C GLY A 71 0.55 16.16 3.93
N LEU A 72 1.65 16.60 4.54
CA LEU A 72 1.73 17.68 5.54
C LEU A 72 0.98 17.39 6.87
N ARG A 73 0.52 16.17 7.07
CA ARG A 73 -0.15 15.74 8.31
C ARG A 73 0.69 14.73 9.05
N ARG A 74 0.72 14.88 10.37
CA ARG A 74 1.38 13.90 11.25
C ARG A 74 0.43 12.73 11.49
N HIS A 75 0.99 11.52 11.40
CA HIS A 75 0.32 10.27 11.65
C HIS A 75 1.11 9.43 12.64
N THR A 76 0.41 8.56 13.37
CA THR A 76 1.02 7.56 14.24
C THR A 76 0.43 6.20 13.87
N LEU A 77 1.31 5.26 13.56
CA LEU A 77 0.96 3.87 13.27
C LEU A 77 1.32 3.01 14.47
N ASP A 78 0.33 2.72 15.30
CA ASP A 78 0.47 1.87 16.47
C ASP A 78 0.21 0.40 16.12
N ALA A 79 0.51 -0.50 17.08
CA ALA A 79 0.22 -1.93 16.93
C ALA A 79 -1.25 -2.19 16.55
N LYS A 80 -1.47 -3.14 15.64
CA LYS A 80 -2.75 -3.49 15.02
C LYS A 80 -3.40 -2.34 14.24
N MET A 81 -2.57 -1.45 13.69
CA MET A 81 -3.02 -0.47 12.70
C MET A 81 -2.42 -0.78 11.35
N LEU A 82 -3.14 -0.41 10.29
CA LEU A 82 -2.63 -0.33 8.94
C LEU A 82 -2.45 1.11 8.51
N PHE A 83 -1.48 1.32 7.63
CA PHE A 83 -1.27 2.56 6.90
C PHE A 83 -1.18 2.27 5.41
N VAL A 84 -1.89 3.05 4.60
CA VAL A 84 -1.88 2.93 3.14
C VAL A 84 -1.17 4.13 2.54
N PHE A 85 -0.17 3.85 1.74
CA PHE A 85 0.63 4.81 1.00
C PHE A 85 0.20 4.81 -0.47
N LEU A 86 -0.05 5.99 -1.02
CA LEU A 86 -0.40 6.16 -2.43
C LEU A 86 0.84 6.62 -3.22
N PRO A 87 1.00 6.20 -4.47
CA PRO A 87 2.08 6.66 -5.33
C PRO A 87 2.17 8.17 -5.39
N GLY A 88 3.39 8.69 -5.36
CA GLY A 88 3.66 10.13 -5.39
C GLY A 88 3.47 10.84 -4.05
N SER A 89 2.98 10.15 -3.01
CA SER A 89 2.90 10.72 -1.66
C SER A 89 4.29 10.98 -1.10
N ILE A 90 4.42 12.07 -0.33
CA ILE A 90 5.66 12.41 0.35
C ILE A 90 5.57 11.94 1.79
N LEU A 91 6.55 11.14 2.20
CA LEU A 91 6.71 10.59 3.54
C LEU A 91 7.94 11.16 4.22
N GLN A 92 7.82 11.45 5.51
CA GLN A 92 8.97 11.71 6.38
C GLN A 92 8.75 11.01 7.72
N VAL A 93 9.64 10.10 8.06
CA VAL A 93 9.62 9.43 9.37
C VAL A 93 10.21 10.35 10.42
N GLU A 94 9.48 10.55 11.51
CA GLU A 94 9.88 11.42 12.63
C GLU A 94 10.48 10.61 13.77
N SER A 95 9.83 9.53 14.14
CA SER A 95 10.31 8.66 15.22
C SER A 95 9.79 7.24 15.08
N ILE A 96 10.58 6.28 15.57
CA ILE A 96 10.25 4.86 15.62
C ILE A 96 10.64 4.34 16.98
N ARG A 97 9.76 3.60 17.62
CA ARG A 97 10.11 2.85 18.83
C ARG A 97 11.02 1.68 18.45
N PRO A 98 12.07 1.38 19.23
CA PRO A 98 13.06 0.35 18.87
C PRO A 98 12.47 -1.04 18.59
N GLU A 99 11.42 -1.43 19.30
CA GLU A 99 10.73 -2.72 19.15
C GLU A 99 9.76 -2.78 17.98
N SER A 100 9.62 -1.68 17.23
CA SER A 100 8.61 -1.60 16.16
C SER A 100 8.87 -2.58 15.05
N SER A 101 7.85 -3.38 14.73
CA SER A 101 7.86 -4.30 13.62
C SER A 101 6.60 -4.19 12.77
N VAL A 102 6.76 -4.42 11.45
CA VAL A 102 5.68 -4.29 10.48
C VAL A 102 5.62 -5.48 9.53
N TYR A 103 4.42 -5.73 9.02
CA TYR A 103 4.21 -6.44 7.77
C TYR A 103 4.08 -5.39 6.68
N THR A 104 4.69 -5.63 5.53
CA THR A 104 4.72 -4.67 4.43
C THR A 104 4.33 -5.33 3.13
N VAL A 105 3.51 -4.65 2.35
CA VAL A 105 3.27 -4.98 0.94
C VAL A 105 3.50 -3.73 0.13
N ILE A 106 4.35 -3.83 -0.88
CA ILE A 106 4.62 -2.72 -1.82
C ILE A 106 4.29 -3.22 -3.22
N TYR A 107 3.50 -2.46 -3.96
CA TYR A 107 3.09 -2.77 -5.32
C TYR A 107 3.55 -1.69 -6.29
N GLU A 108 4.17 -2.08 -7.36
CA GLU A 108 4.28 -1.24 -8.55
C GLU A 108 2.93 -1.12 -9.27
N GLU A 109 2.69 0.00 -9.92
CA GLU A 109 1.44 0.23 -10.65
C GLU A 109 1.17 -0.85 -11.70
N GLU A 110 2.22 -1.29 -12.39
CA GLU A 110 2.13 -2.35 -13.39
C GLU A 110 1.68 -3.68 -12.79
N PHE A 111 2.14 -4.02 -11.58
CA PHE A 111 1.69 -5.22 -10.88
C PHE A 111 0.19 -5.18 -10.57
N ILE A 112 -0.32 -4.03 -10.10
CA ILE A 112 -1.77 -3.87 -9.82
C ILE A 112 -2.60 -4.10 -11.08
N ARG A 113 -2.12 -3.64 -12.25
CA ARG A 113 -2.78 -3.91 -13.54
C ARG A 113 -2.78 -5.40 -13.88
N ARG A 114 -1.66 -6.10 -13.66
CA ARG A 114 -1.53 -7.54 -13.96
C ARG A 114 -2.41 -8.42 -13.10
N ILE A 115 -2.56 -8.10 -11.81
CA ILE A 115 -3.45 -8.85 -10.93
C ILE A 115 -4.93 -8.51 -11.12
N ASN A 116 -5.24 -7.66 -12.10
CA ASN A 116 -6.59 -7.32 -12.55
C ASN A 116 -7.54 -6.93 -11.39
N ILE A 117 -7.09 -6.01 -10.54
CA ILE A 117 -7.94 -5.40 -9.51
C ILE A 117 -8.91 -4.41 -10.19
N ASP A 118 -10.17 -4.48 -9.82
CA ASP A 118 -11.18 -3.54 -10.33
C ASP A 118 -10.91 -2.12 -9.83
N ILE A 119 -10.41 -1.27 -10.74
CA ILE A 119 -10.07 0.13 -10.47
C ILE A 119 -11.28 0.92 -9.96
N LYS A 120 -12.52 0.56 -10.37
CA LYS A 120 -13.72 1.23 -9.88
C LYS A 120 -13.97 0.97 -8.40
N LEU A 121 -13.61 -0.22 -7.91
CA LEU A 121 -13.67 -0.51 -6.47
C LEU A 121 -12.57 0.25 -5.71
N LEU A 122 -11.38 0.40 -6.29
CA LEU A 122 -10.27 1.12 -5.66
C LEU A 122 -10.52 2.62 -5.60
N SER A 123 -11.10 3.22 -6.62
CA SER A 123 -11.20 4.68 -6.74
C SER A 123 -11.93 5.34 -5.56
N ARG A 124 -13.01 4.73 -5.06
CA ARG A 124 -13.74 5.21 -3.88
C ARG A 124 -12.90 5.11 -2.60
N LEU A 125 -12.06 4.07 -2.51
CA LEU A 125 -11.22 3.83 -1.35
C LEU A 125 -10.03 4.79 -1.31
N LEU A 126 -9.44 5.12 -2.46
CA LEU A 126 -8.28 6.01 -2.57
C LEU A 126 -8.56 7.41 -2.00
N LEU A 127 -9.72 7.99 -2.28
CA LEU A 127 -10.13 9.29 -1.73
C LEU A 127 -10.25 9.28 -0.21
N SER A 128 -10.71 8.16 0.36
CA SER A 128 -10.83 8.02 1.81
C SER A 128 -9.48 7.81 2.47
N VAL A 129 -8.63 7.02 1.84
CA VAL A 129 -7.24 6.77 2.29
C VAL A 129 -6.43 8.07 2.28
N GLU A 130 -6.59 8.94 1.28
CA GLU A 130 -5.93 10.24 1.24
C GLU A 130 -6.28 11.11 2.46
N LYS A 131 -7.54 11.04 2.92
CA LYS A 131 -8.01 11.79 4.10
C LYS A 131 -7.61 11.13 5.41
N GLN A 132 -7.67 9.80 5.48
CA GLN A 132 -7.38 9.00 6.66
C GLN A 132 -6.60 7.74 6.30
N PRO A 133 -5.28 7.85 6.14
CA PRO A 133 -4.46 6.72 5.70
C PRO A 133 -4.17 5.68 6.79
N CYS A 134 -4.39 6.03 8.08
CA CYS A 134 -4.19 5.14 9.22
C CYS A 134 -5.52 4.58 9.72
N LEU A 135 -5.65 3.25 9.78
CA LEU A 135 -6.85 2.57 10.22
C LEU A 135 -6.51 1.53 11.30
N ARG A 136 -7.34 1.45 12.35
CA ARG A 136 -7.22 0.42 13.39
C ARG A 136 -7.96 -0.83 12.96
N LEU A 137 -7.31 -1.98 13.11
CA LEU A 137 -7.87 -3.29 12.78
C LEU A 137 -8.48 -3.94 14.02
N CYS A 138 -9.62 -4.61 13.84
CA CYS A 138 -10.14 -5.53 14.85
C CYS A 138 -9.34 -6.85 14.85
N GLU A 139 -9.51 -7.69 15.89
CA GLU A 139 -8.79 -8.97 16.03
C GLU A 139 -8.99 -9.90 14.82
N ALA A 140 -10.22 -9.97 14.30
CA ALA A 140 -10.53 -10.82 13.15
C ALA A 140 -9.86 -10.32 11.85
N GLU A 141 -9.82 -9.00 11.64
CA GLU A 141 -9.14 -8.38 10.52
C GLU A 141 -7.63 -8.61 10.61
N TRP A 142 -7.07 -8.40 11.80
CA TRP A 142 -5.66 -8.64 12.06
C TRP A 142 -5.27 -10.10 11.78
N ALA A 143 -6.01 -11.06 12.35
CA ALA A 143 -5.79 -12.48 12.12
C ALA A 143 -5.92 -12.87 10.64
N GLY A 144 -6.90 -12.29 9.93
CA GLY A 144 -7.10 -12.53 8.51
C GLY A 144 -5.97 -12.00 7.62
N ILE A 145 -5.37 -10.86 7.99
CA ILE A 145 -4.21 -10.28 7.27
C ILE A 145 -2.95 -11.09 7.57
N THR A 146 -2.61 -11.33 8.83
CA THR A 146 -1.40 -12.08 9.20
C THR A 146 -1.43 -13.52 8.70
N GLY A 147 -2.61 -14.14 8.68
CA GLY A 147 -2.82 -15.45 8.04
C GLY A 147 -2.49 -15.41 6.54
N SER A 148 -2.92 -14.38 5.82
CA SER A 148 -2.59 -14.24 4.40
C SER A 148 -1.09 -14.09 4.16
N PHE A 149 -0.36 -13.37 5.01
CA PHE A 149 1.10 -13.30 4.92
C PHE A 149 1.76 -14.67 5.14
N ALA A 150 1.28 -15.44 6.12
CA ALA A 150 1.79 -16.80 6.39
C ALA A 150 1.54 -17.75 5.21
N GLU A 151 0.35 -17.71 4.61
CA GLU A 151 -0.01 -18.52 3.46
C GLU A 151 0.86 -18.16 2.23
N ILE A 152 1.00 -16.86 1.90
CA ILE A 152 1.84 -16.38 0.80
C ILE A 152 3.30 -16.81 1.01
N ARG A 153 3.82 -16.68 2.24
CA ARG A 153 5.17 -17.13 2.56
C ARG A 153 5.33 -18.65 2.35
N SER A 154 4.36 -19.45 2.78
CA SER A 154 4.38 -20.90 2.55
C SER A 154 4.37 -21.26 1.06
N GLU A 155 3.59 -20.51 0.27
CA GLU A 155 3.51 -20.72 -1.18
C GLU A 155 4.77 -20.28 -1.92
N SER A 156 5.48 -19.27 -1.42
CA SER A 156 6.70 -18.74 -2.04
C SER A 156 7.92 -19.63 -1.89
N LEU A 157 7.85 -20.70 -1.08
CA LEU A 157 8.94 -21.65 -0.93
C LEU A 157 9.17 -22.41 -2.26
N PRO A 158 10.44 -22.62 -2.65
CA PRO A 158 10.78 -23.29 -3.91
C PRO A 158 10.15 -24.68 -4.00
N ARG A 159 9.45 -24.95 -5.11
CA ARG A 159 8.89 -26.26 -5.47
C ARG A 159 9.39 -26.62 -6.86
N PRO A 160 10.48 -27.37 -6.97
CA PRO A 160 11.06 -27.74 -8.28
C PRO A 160 10.01 -28.37 -9.19
N GLY A 161 9.86 -27.82 -10.42
CA GLY A 161 8.92 -28.33 -11.41
C GLY A 161 7.46 -27.86 -11.24
N ASP A 162 7.13 -27.08 -10.22
CA ASP A 162 5.78 -26.53 -10.06
C ASP A 162 5.58 -25.30 -10.96
N VAL A 163 4.74 -25.46 -11.98
CA VAL A 163 4.38 -24.39 -12.93
C VAL A 163 3.18 -23.55 -12.45
N TYR A 164 2.51 -23.95 -11.37
CA TYR A 164 1.29 -23.33 -10.88
C TYR A 164 1.54 -22.29 -9.79
N SER A 165 2.65 -22.38 -9.04
CA SER A 165 2.99 -21.46 -7.94
C SER A 165 2.90 -19.99 -8.33
N PRO A 166 3.36 -19.51 -9.51
CA PRO A 166 3.23 -18.11 -9.87
C PRO A 166 1.78 -17.62 -9.93
N GLU A 167 0.87 -18.43 -10.48
CA GLU A 167 -0.55 -18.07 -10.57
C GLU A 167 -1.26 -18.16 -9.21
N ILE A 168 -0.86 -19.12 -8.38
CA ILE A 168 -1.34 -19.22 -7.01
C ILE A 168 -0.93 -17.98 -6.23
N LEU A 169 0.35 -17.59 -6.29
CA LEU A 169 0.87 -16.38 -5.62
C LEU A 169 0.12 -15.12 -6.08
N ARG A 170 -0.07 -14.91 -7.39
CA ARG A 170 -0.84 -13.77 -7.91
C ARG A 170 -2.25 -13.75 -7.34
N SER A 171 -2.92 -14.90 -7.27
CA SER A 171 -4.27 -15.02 -6.74
C SER A 171 -4.33 -14.71 -5.24
N MET A 172 -3.34 -15.16 -4.46
CA MET A 172 -3.22 -14.90 -3.03
C MET A 172 -2.95 -13.42 -2.75
N ILE A 173 -2.03 -12.80 -3.50
CA ILE A 173 -1.71 -11.37 -3.38
C ILE A 173 -2.92 -10.52 -3.75
N ARG A 174 -3.64 -10.88 -4.83
CA ARG A 174 -4.90 -10.23 -5.20
C ARG A 174 -5.96 -10.36 -4.10
N THR A 175 -6.06 -11.53 -3.48
CA THR A 175 -6.98 -11.77 -2.35
C THR A 175 -6.61 -10.89 -1.15
N LEU A 176 -5.33 -10.77 -0.82
CA LEU A 176 -4.84 -9.88 0.24
C LEU A 176 -5.23 -8.43 -0.06
N ALA A 177 -5.03 -7.96 -1.29
CA ALA A 177 -5.42 -6.61 -1.70
C ALA A 177 -6.93 -6.36 -1.50
N TYR A 178 -7.80 -7.31 -1.89
CA TYR A 178 -9.25 -7.19 -1.65
C TYR A 178 -9.63 -7.27 -0.17
N LYS A 179 -8.91 -8.04 0.66
CA LYS A 179 -9.10 -8.01 2.12
C LYS A 179 -8.83 -6.61 2.68
N VAL A 180 -7.76 -5.95 2.23
CA VAL A 180 -7.46 -4.56 2.61
C VAL A 180 -8.55 -3.60 2.14
N CYS A 181 -8.98 -3.71 0.89
CA CYS A 181 -10.08 -2.90 0.35
C CYS A 181 -11.35 -3.05 1.20
N ARG A 182 -11.68 -4.25 1.62
CA ARG A 182 -12.83 -4.52 2.50
C ARG A 182 -12.70 -3.84 3.86
N ILE A 183 -11.51 -3.86 4.45
CA ILE A 183 -11.24 -3.19 5.73
C ILE A 183 -11.44 -1.68 5.58
N ILE A 184 -10.86 -1.08 4.54
CA ILE A 184 -11.00 0.35 4.26
C ILE A 184 -12.48 0.69 4.05
N GLY A 185 -13.22 -0.10 3.25
CA GLY A 185 -14.63 0.09 2.96
C GLY A 185 -15.49 0.13 4.24
N ARG A 186 -15.28 -0.82 5.16
CA ARG A 186 -15.98 -0.84 6.46
C ARG A 186 -15.70 0.40 7.31
N HIS A 187 -14.46 0.88 7.32
CA HIS A 187 -14.10 2.09 8.05
C HIS A 187 -14.79 3.34 7.47
N ILE A 188 -14.94 3.40 6.15
CA ILE A 188 -15.67 4.47 5.48
C ILE A 188 -17.16 4.46 5.88
N GLU A 189 -17.77 3.28 5.88
CA GLU A 189 -19.20 3.11 6.23
C GLU A 189 -19.48 3.40 7.70
N SER A 190 -18.51 3.16 8.58
CA SER A 190 -18.65 3.38 10.01
C SER A 190 -18.50 4.85 10.44
N GLN A 191 -18.02 5.73 9.56
CA GLN A 191 -17.92 7.16 9.86
C GLN A 191 -19.30 7.83 9.71
N PRO A 192 -19.72 8.70 10.68
CA PRO A 192 -20.93 9.47 10.52
C PRO A 192 -20.85 10.28 9.23
N ALA A 193 -21.89 10.20 8.42
CA ALA A 193 -21.96 10.94 7.16
C ALA A 193 -21.76 12.43 7.47
N PRO A 194 -20.77 13.12 6.83
CA PRO A 194 -20.71 14.56 6.92
C PRO A 194 -22.00 15.13 6.35
N GLU A 195 -22.55 16.14 7.06
CA GLU A 195 -23.81 16.78 6.70
C GLU A 195 -23.84 17.14 5.21
N THR A 196 -24.81 16.58 4.57
CA THR A 196 -25.38 16.80 3.26
C THR A 196 -24.98 18.09 2.52
N SER A 197 -24.32 17.97 1.42
CA SER A 197 -24.34 18.70 0.14
C SER A 197 -23.00 18.71 -0.59
N ALA A 198 -21.87 18.79 0.12
CA ALA A 198 -20.54 18.78 -0.50
C ALA A 198 -20.08 17.38 -0.98
N ARG A 199 -20.57 16.31 -0.32
CA ARG A 199 -20.19 14.93 -0.64
C ARG A 199 -20.80 14.45 -1.96
N SER A 200 -22.03 14.80 -2.24
CA SER A 200 -22.72 14.42 -3.48
C SER A 200 -22.03 15.03 -4.71
N ARG A 201 -21.67 16.30 -4.66
CA ARG A 201 -21.00 16.97 -5.80
C ARG A 201 -19.57 16.48 -6.02
N ASN A 202 -18.79 16.31 -4.97
CA ASN A 202 -17.41 15.80 -5.10
C ASN A 202 -17.39 14.35 -5.59
N ASP A 203 -18.33 13.51 -5.13
CA ASP A 203 -18.46 12.13 -5.59
C ASP A 203 -18.96 12.08 -7.05
N GLU A 204 -19.86 12.99 -7.45
CA GLU A 204 -20.30 13.15 -8.84
C GLU A 204 -19.15 13.62 -9.74
N TYR A 205 -18.43 14.66 -9.38
CA TYR A 205 -17.28 15.16 -10.14
C TYR A 205 -16.17 14.12 -10.24
N PHE A 206 -15.91 13.39 -9.16
CA PHE A 206 -14.92 12.32 -9.17
C PHE A 206 -15.36 11.15 -10.06
N ASN A 207 -16.60 10.71 -9.95
CA ASN A 207 -17.15 9.65 -10.82
C ASN A 207 -17.15 10.09 -12.29
N GLN A 208 -17.44 11.35 -12.56
CA GLN A 208 -17.38 11.92 -13.90
C GLN A 208 -15.94 11.99 -14.41
N PHE A 209 -14.99 12.47 -13.60
CA PHE A 209 -13.56 12.48 -13.90
C PHE A 209 -13.04 11.06 -14.18
N MET A 210 -13.34 10.08 -13.33
CA MET A 210 -12.95 8.68 -13.52
C MET A 210 -13.59 8.03 -14.75
N SER A 211 -14.85 8.40 -15.07
CA SER A 211 -15.52 7.95 -16.28
C SER A 211 -14.83 8.50 -17.53
N GLU A 212 -14.49 9.77 -17.53
CA GLU A 212 -13.77 10.41 -18.63
C GLU A 212 -12.35 9.87 -18.78
N LEU A 213 -11.63 9.68 -17.67
CA LEU A 213 -10.28 9.07 -17.65
C LEU A 213 -10.32 7.65 -18.23
N THR A 214 -11.32 6.85 -17.86
CA THR A 214 -11.50 5.48 -18.39
C THR A 214 -11.82 5.49 -19.88
N LYS A 215 -12.65 6.44 -20.36
CA LYS A 215 -12.97 6.58 -21.78
C LYS A 215 -11.75 6.97 -22.61
N HIS A 216 -11.00 7.99 -22.16
CA HIS A 216 -9.81 8.46 -22.88
C HIS A 216 -8.68 7.42 -22.85
N TYR A 217 -8.48 6.74 -21.73
CA TYR A 217 -7.47 5.67 -21.61
C TYR A 217 -7.75 4.49 -22.56
N MET A 218 -9.02 4.17 -22.83
CA MET A 218 -9.38 3.13 -23.81
C MET A 218 -9.25 3.63 -25.26
N GLN A 219 -9.45 4.92 -25.53
CA GLN A 219 -9.38 5.49 -26.87
C GLN A 219 -7.96 5.74 -27.36
N GLU A 220 -7.04 6.13 -26.49
CA GLU A 220 -5.63 6.36 -26.88
C GLU A 220 -4.83 5.06 -27.16
N ARG A 221 -5.33 3.89 -26.77
CA ARG A 221 -4.75 2.61 -27.18
C ARG A 221 -5.06 2.18 -28.63
N SER A 222 -5.93 2.88 -29.31
CA SER A 222 -6.35 2.55 -30.69
C SER A 222 -5.71 3.42 -31.78
N VAL A 223 -4.81 4.34 -31.44
CA VAL A 223 -4.11 5.18 -32.40
C VAL A 223 -2.60 4.94 -32.32
N GLY A 224 -2.15 3.89 -32.98
CA GLY A 224 -0.73 3.55 -33.07
C GLY A 224 -0.47 2.21 -33.78
N LEU A 225 -0.94 2.07 -35.00
CA LEU A 225 -0.40 1.18 -36.05
C LEU A 225 -0.39 1.93 -37.36
#